data_5534232438d1782664582bdf04bcc54d
#
_entry.id   5534232438d1782664582bdf04bcc54d
#
_cell.length_a   1.000
_cell.length_b   1.000
_cell.length_c   1.000
_cell.angle_alpha   90.00
_cell.angle_beta   90.00
_cell.angle_gamma   90.00
#
_symmetry.space_group_name_H-M   'P 1'
#
loop_
_entity.id
_entity.type
_entity.pdbx_description
1 polymer ?
#
loop_
_entity_poly.entity_id
_entity_poly.type
_entity_poly.pdbx_seq_one_letter_code
_entity_poly.pdbx_strand_id
1 'polypeptide(L)'
;MSNILSEVHPELVAEWSDKNLPLTPYKITYGSNKVVWWKGACGHEWKTSVKARSNGENCPICSGARVIEGINDLATLKPALAAEWSSKNDPLKPTMVTIGSHKKVIWQDKYGHEWTATVKSRALNGTGCPYCSHNKILVGFNDLASQRPQIASEWSERNYPLKPDMVTVFANQKVWWRCSKGHEWNTLISTRSGGSGCPYCSGQLLLKGFNDFATTHPQLCLLYTSDAAD
;
A
#
# COMPACT_ATOMS: atom_id res chain seq x y z
N MET A 1 8.70 47.36 -24.55
CA MET A 1 7.87 46.74 -23.50
C MET A 1 8.67 46.85 -22.21
N SER A 2 8.01 47.23 -21.14
CA SER A 2 8.66 47.29 -19.82
C SER A 2 9.06 45.87 -19.36
N ASN A 3 10.15 45.77 -18.62
CA ASN A 3 10.62 44.56 -17.96
C ASN A 3 10.69 44.72 -16.43
N ILE A 4 10.08 45.79 -15.90
CA ILE A 4 10.02 46.07 -14.46
C ILE A 4 9.05 45.10 -13.80
N LEU A 5 9.43 44.54 -12.64
CA LEU A 5 8.65 43.53 -11.92
C LEU A 5 7.22 44.02 -11.62
N SER A 6 7.06 45.23 -11.09
CA SER A 6 5.77 45.79 -10.71
C SER A 6 4.81 46.04 -11.89
N GLU A 7 5.32 46.16 -13.11
CA GLU A 7 4.51 46.37 -14.30
C GLU A 7 4.12 45.06 -15.00
N VAL A 8 5.00 44.06 -14.96
CA VAL A 8 4.76 42.75 -15.58
C VAL A 8 4.05 41.78 -14.64
N HIS A 9 4.35 41.84 -13.34
CA HIS A 9 3.81 41.01 -12.29
C HIS A 9 3.30 41.83 -11.10
N PRO A 10 2.23 42.63 -11.28
CA PRO A 10 1.71 43.50 -10.22
C PRO A 10 1.22 42.71 -9.00
N GLU A 11 0.78 41.42 -9.19
CA GLU A 11 0.39 40.53 -8.13
C GLU A 11 1.52 40.22 -7.15
N LEU A 12 2.78 40.22 -7.60
CA LEU A 12 3.94 39.92 -6.77
C LEU A 12 4.39 41.11 -5.91
N VAL A 13 3.89 42.33 -6.20
CA VAL A 13 4.19 43.52 -5.39
C VAL A 13 3.70 43.36 -3.96
N ALA A 14 2.51 42.77 -3.78
CA ALA A 14 1.94 42.52 -2.46
C ALA A 14 2.73 41.46 -1.63
N GLU A 15 3.52 40.64 -2.31
CA GLU A 15 4.37 39.62 -1.67
C GLU A 15 5.81 40.10 -1.41
N TRP A 16 6.14 41.35 -1.81
CA TRP A 16 7.47 41.94 -1.60
C TRP A 16 7.67 42.27 -0.13
N SER A 17 8.65 41.64 0.52
CA SER A 17 8.92 41.91 1.94
C SER A 17 9.67 43.21 2.17
N ASP A 18 9.30 43.94 3.23
CA ASP A 18 10.00 45.16 3.68
C ASP A 18 11.47 44.93 4.05
N LYS A 19 11.84 43.65 4.30
CA LYS A 19 13.25 43.25 4.54
C LYS A 19 14.17 43.53 3.35
N ASN A 20 13.61 43.84 2.20
CA ASN A 20 14.40 44.15 1.00
C ASN A 20 14.83 45.62 0.90
N LEU A 21 14.31 46.50 1.74
CA LEU A 21 14.63 47.93 1.67
C LEU A 21 16.14 48.18 1.73
N PRO A 22 16.65 49.12 0.94
CA PRO A 22 15.93 50.12 0.12
C PRO A 22 15.53 49.65 -1.29
N LEU A 23 15.71 48.36 -1.63
CA LEU A 23 15.29 47.79 -2.91
C LEU A 23 13.76 47.63 -2.94
N THR A 24 13.15 48.12 -4.02
CA THR A 24 11.70 48.04 -4.22
C THR A 24 11.36 47.28 -5.51
N PRO A 25 10.13 46.72 -5.64
CA PRO A 25 9.72 45.99 -6.86
C PRO A 25 9.60 46.92 -8.09
N TYR A 26 9.58 48.20 -7.90
CA TYR A 26 9.56 49.22 -8.95
C TYR A 26 10.95 49.52 -9.56
N LYS A 27 12.02 48.99 -8.96
CA LYS A 27 13.42 49.22 -9.38
C LYS A 27 14.18 47.96 -9.76
N ILE A 28 13.45 46.87 -10.03
CA ILE A 28 14.05 45.56 -10.40
C ILE A 28 13.27 44.94 -11.56
N THR A 29 13.97 44.22 -12.43
CA THR A 29 13.36 43.52 -13.55
C THR A 29 12.84 42.13 -13.11
N TYR A 30 11.74 41.66 -13.71
CA TYR A 30 11.16 40.33 -13.42
C TYR A 30 12.11 39.15 -13.72
N GLY A 31 13.05 39.33 -14.67
CA GLY A 31 14.08 38.36 -15.00
C GLY A 31 15.32 38.37 -14.13
N SER A 32 15.36 39.19 -13.07
CA SER A 32 16.55 39.34 -12.22
C SER A 32 16.86 38.07 -11.41
N ASN A 33 18.12 37.65 -11.43
CA ASN A 33 18.63 36.55 -10.58
C ASN A 33 18.91 36.99 -9.13
N LYS A 34 18.62 38.24 -8.78
CA LYS A 34 18.83 38.76 -7.41
C LYS A 34 17.89 38.02 -6.46
N VAL A 35 18.44 37.45 -5.39
CA VAL A 35 17.69 36.77 -4.33
C VAL A 35 17.17 37.83 -3.35
N VAL A 36 15.86 37.81 -3.11
CA VAL A 36 15.14 38.74 -2.25
C VAL A 36 14.22 38.03 -1.31
N TRP A 37 13.72 38.72 -0.29
CA TRP A 37 12.71 38.20 0.62
C TRP A 37 11.30 38.37 0.05
N TRP A 38 10.52 37.34 0.14
CA TRP A 38 9.10 37.29 -0.20
C TRP A 38 8.26 36.99 1.04
N LYS A 39 7.07 37.55 1.14
CA LYS A 39 6.07 37.26 2.15
C LYS A 39 4.77 36.93 1.46
N GLY A 40 4.44 35.65 1.42
CA GLY A 40 3.21 35.16 0.75
C GLY A 40 1.94 35.48 1.56
N ALA A 41 0.78 35.41 0.91
CA ALA A 41 -0.54 35.53 1.55
C ALA A 41 -0.74 34.45 2.66
N CYS A 42 0.02 33.35 2.64
CA CYS A 42 0.08 32.36 3.69
C CYS A 42 0.80 32.79 4.98
N GLY A 43 1.35 34.02 5.00
CA GLY A 43 2.13 34.56 6.13
C GLY A 43 3.58 34.10 6.21
N HIS A 44 4.00 33.12 5.41
CA HIS A 44 5.38 32.67 5.41
C HIS A 44 6.31 33.62 4.68
N GLU A 45 7.54 33.75 5.19
CA GLU A 45 8.61 34.49 4.56
C GLU A 45 9.73 33.57 4.08
N TRP A 46 10.21 33.80 2.86
CA TRP A 46 11.30 33.01 2.27
C TRP A 46 12.17 33.83 1.35
N LYS A 47 13.31 33.32 0.95
CA LYS A 47 14.21 33.89 -0.04
C LYS A 47 14.17 33.08 -1.32
N THR A 48 13.95 33.75 -2.46
CA THR A 48 14.18 33.19 -3.79
C THR A 48 14.52 34.32 -4.76
N SER A 49 15.02 33.99 -5.97
CA SER A 49 15.30 35.00 -6.96
C SER A 49 14.01 35.60 -7.52
N VAL A 50 14.07 36.83 -7.96
CA VAL A 50 12.94 37.51 -8.62
C VAL A 50 12.48 36.70 -9.83
N LYS A 51 13.42 36.24 -10.65
CA LYS A 51 13.15 35.38 -11.82
C LYS A 51 12.40 34.10 -11.46
N ALA A 52 12.82 33.39 -10.41
CA ALA A 52 12.19 32.16 -9.99
C ALA A 52 10.74 32.41 -9.54
N ARG A 53 10.51 33.48 -8.75
CA ARG A 53 9.15 33.84 -8.31
C ARG A 53 8.27 34.30 -9.48
N SER A 54 8.79 35.05 -10.43
CA SER A 54 8.09 35.46 -11.65
C SER A 54 7.76 34.28 -12.58
N ASN A 55 8.55 33.22 -12.53
CA ASN A 55 8.29 31.97 -13.25
C ASN A 55 7.31 31.05 -12.53
N GLY A 56 6.66 31.49 -11.45
CA GLY A 56 5.63 30.75 -10.75
C GLY A 56 6.12 29.90 -9.56
N GLU A 57 7.38 30.05 -9.12
CA GLU A 57 7.85 29.38 -7.91
C GLU A 57 7.06 29.90 -6.68
N ASN A 58 6.35 29.00 -5.99
CA ASN A 58 5.52 29.32 -4.84
C ASN A 58 6.28 29.21 -3.50
N CYS A 59 5.57 29.56 -2.41
CA CYS A 59 6.09 29.40 -1.05
C CYS A 59 6.63 27.97 -0.82
N PRO A 60 7.93 27.79 -0.53
CA PRO A 60 8.54 26.48 -0.38
C PRO A 60 8.07 25.75 0.88
N ILE A 61 7.45 26.45 1.83
CA ILE A 61 6.88 25.87 3.05
C ILE A 61 5.52 25.26 2.72
N CYS A 62 4.64 26.01 2.05
CA CYS A 62 3.32 25.53 1.63
C CYS A 62 3.41 24.40 0.58
N SER A 63 4.38 24.50 -0.35
CA SER A 63 4.61 23.44 -1.34
C SER A 63 5.27 22.17 -0.76
N GLY A 64 5.76 22.25 0.47
CA GLY A 64 6.49 21.13 1.10
C GLY A 64 7.92 20.93 0.60
N ALA A 65 8.44 21.85 -0.23
CA ALA A 65 9.82 21.82 -0.71
C ALA A 65 10.84 22.06 0.43
N ARG A 66 10.42 22.79 1.46
CA ARG A 66 11.21 23.03 2.66
C ARG A 66 10.44 22.59 3.91
N VAL A 67 11.04 21.71 4.71
CA VAL A 67 10.47 21.32 6.01
C VAL A 67 10.79 22.38 7.07
N ILE A 68 9.81 22.70 7.90
CA ILE A 68 9.93 23.53 9.10
C ILE A 68 9.28 22.78 10.24
N GLU A 69 10.10 22.41 11.23
CA GLU A 69 9.65 21.73 12.44
C GLU A 69 8.56 22.54 13.15
N GLY A 70 7.51 21.88 13.59
CA GLY A 70 6.35 22.48 14.24
C GLY A 70 5.35 23.14 13.28
N ILE A 71 5.59 23.15 11.95
CA ILE A 71 4.70 23.78 10.97
C ILE A 71 4.21 22.79 9.91
N ASN A 72 5.12 22.21 9.10
CA ASN A 72 4.74 21.38 7.97
C ASN A 72 5.46 20.02 7.96
N ASP A 73 6.08 19.67 9.06
CA ASP A 73 6.70 18.37 9.26
C ASP A 73 5.66 17.27 9.53
N LEU A 74 6.09 16.00 9.34
CA LEU A 74 5.24 14.84 9.51
C LEU A 74 4.74 14.68 10.96
N ALA A 75 5.60 14.93 11.96
CA ALA A 75 5.25 14.76 13.37
C ALA A 75 4.13 15.71 13.78
N THR A 76 4.18 16.95 13.30
CA THR A 76 3.18 17.98 13.56
C THR A 76 1.87 17.71 12.84
N LEU A 77 1.93 17.40 11.53
CA LEU A 77 0.72 17.24 10.70
C LEU A 77 0.05 15.88 10.84
N LYS A 78 0.79 14.84 11.21
CA LYS A 78 0.31 13.45 11.31
C LYS A 78 0.94 12.73 12.51
N PRO A 79 0.65 13.17 13.76
CA PRO A 79 1.29 12.60 14.96
C PRO A 79 1.07 11.10 15.14
N ALA A 80 -0.13 10.60 14.82
CA ALA A 80 -0.43 9.17 14.89
C ALA A 80 0.43 8.35 13.91
N LEU A 81 0.70 8.90 12.71
CA LEU A 81 1.57 8.25 11.74
C LEU A 81 3.05 8.36 12.15
N ALA A 82 3.45 9.47 12.76
CA ALA A 82 4.80 9.64 13.28
C ALA A 82 5.13 8.64 14.40
N ALA A 83 4.12 8.17 15.16
CA ALA A 83 4.29 7.12 16.17
C ALA A 83 4.66 5.74 15.56
N GLU A 84 4.38 5.52 14.28
CA GLU A 84 4.80 4.32 13.53
C GLU A 84 6.21 4.42 12.94
N TRP A 85 6.93 5.51 13.23
CA TRP A 85 8.30 5.71 12.72
C TRP A 85 9.28 4.82 13.46
N SER A 86 9.97 3.93 12.75
CA SER A 86 10.95 3.04 13.36
C SER A 86 12.21 3.81 13.78
N SER A 87 12.76 3.47 14.95
CA SER A 87 14.07 3.98 15.43
C SER A 87 15.23 3.65 14.50
N LYS A 88 15.05 2.64 13.63
CA LYS A 88 16.06 2.26 12.63
C LYS A 88 16.29 3.34 11.55
N ASN A 89 15.46 4.38 11.53
CA ASN A 89 15.66 5.51 10.63
C ASN A 89 16.66 6.54 11.14
N ASP A 90 17.15 6.44 12.37
CA ASP A 90 18.10 7.40 12.93
C ASP A 90 19.32 7.61 12.01
N PRO A 91 19.78 8.87 11.84
CA PRO A 91 19.37 10.08 12.55
C PRO A 91 18.15 10.82 11.96
N LEU A 92 17.51 10.28 10.92
CA LEU A 92 16.34 10.92 10.31
C LEU A 92 15.10 10.78 11.21
N LYS A 93 14.48 11.93 11.55
CA LYS A 93 13.30 12.02 12.42
C LYS A 93 12.04 12.46 11.64
N PRO A 94 10.83 12.17 12.15
CA PRO A 94 9.59 12.64 11.53
C PRO A 94 9.49 14.17 11.43
N THR A 95 10.16 14.93 12.31
CA THR A 95 10.23 16.38 12.27
C THR A 95 11.12 16.92 11.13
N MET A 96 11.89 16.04 10.48
CA MET A 96 12.82 16.40 9.39
C MET A 96 12.26 16.13 7.99
N VAL A 97 10.99 15.73 7.88
CA VAL A 97 10.35 15.40 6.60
C VAL A 97 8.96 15.99 6.51
N THR A 98 8.56 16.43 5.31
CA THR A 98 7.18 16.84 5.04
C THR A 98 6.31 15.65 4.66
N ILE A 99 4.97 15.77 4.80
CA ILE A 99 4.01 14.72 4.42
C ILE A 99 4.10 14.30 2.94
N GLY A 100 4.58 15.19 2.06
CA GLY A 100 4.80 14.93 0.63
C GLY A 100 6.15 14.31 0.29
N SER A 101 7.01 14.03 1.28
CA SER A 101 8.37 13.54 1.05
C SER A 101 8.40 12.18 0.36
N HIS A 102 9.22 12.05 -0.68
CA HIS A 102 9.50 10.80 -1.39
C HIS A 102 10.57 9.93 -0.71
N LYS A 103 11.09 10.36 0.43
CA LYS A 103 12.06 9.55 1.19
C LYS A 103 11.42 8.22 1.61
N LYS A 104 12.13 7.12 1.35
CA LYS A 104 11.78 5.79 1.85
C LYS A 104 12.32 5.65 3.27
N VAL A 105 11.45 5.25 4.18
CA VAL A 105 11.77 5.06 5.61
C VAL A 105 11.16 3.75 6.09
N ILE A 106 11.65 3.25 7.23
CA ILE A 106 11.14 2.06 7.88
C ILE A 106 10.01 2.48 8.82
N TRP A 107 8.86 1.85 8.66
CA TRP A 107 7.69 1.99 9.51
C TRP A 107 7.54 0.76 10.40
N GLN A 108 6.98 0.94 11.58
CA GLN A 108 6.66 -0.16 12.50
C GLN A 108 5.24 0.01 13.01
N ASP A 109 4.38 -1.00 12.80
CA ASP A 109 3.02 -0.96 13.34
C ASP A 109 2.97 -1.42 14.82
N LYS A 110 1.77 -1.34 15.39
CA LYS A 110 1.50 -1.75 16.79
C LYS A 110 1.74 -3.24 17.07
N TYR A 111 1.86 -4.07 16.03
CA TYR A 111 2.15 -5.49 16.14
C TYR A 111 3.65 -5.80 15.99
N GLY A 112 4.47 -4.77 15.77
CA GLY A 112 5.90 -4.90 15.57
C GLY A 112 6.33 -5.23 14.13
N HIS A 113 5.40 -5.25 13.17
CA HIS A 113 5.77 -5.47 11.78
C HIS A 113 6.53 -4.28 11.22
N GLU A 114 7.68 -4.55 10.61
CA GLU A 114 8.49 -3.52 9.97
C GLU A 114 8.44 -3.61 8.45
N TRP A 115 8.30 -2.48 7.79
CA TRP A 115 8.35 -2.40 6.33
C TRP A 115 8.87 -1.04 5.86
N THR A 116 9.33 -0.99 4.63
CA THR A 116 9.81 0.23 3.98
C THR A 116 8.72 0.81 3.08
N ALA A 117 8.41 2.09 3.27
CA ALA A 117 7.52 2.84 2.40
C ALA A 117 7.93 4.31 2.35
N THR A 118 7.51 5.06 1.30
CA THR A 118 7.74 6.50 1.26
C THR A 118 6.83 7.22 2.24
N VAL A 119 7.31 8.34 2.79
CA VAL A 119 6.49 9.18 3.66
C VAL A 119 5.21 9.60 2.95
N LYS A 120 5.30 10.04 1.68
CA LYS A 120 4.14 10.43 0.87
C LYS A 120 3.10 9.31 0.76
N SER A 121 3.49 8.07 0.48
CA SER A 121 2.53 6.98 0.33
C SER A 121 1.80 6.66 1.64
N ARG A 122 2.47 6.81 2.77
CA ARG A 122 1.84 6.65 4.08
C ARG A 122 0.95 7.84 4.44
N ALA A 123 1.45 9.07 4.29
CA ALA A 123 0.81 10.27 4.79
C ALA A 123 -0.35 10.77 3.90
N LEU A 124 -0.23 10.64 2.58
CA LEU A 124 -1.21 11.15 1.61
C LEU A 124 -2.07 10.03 1.00
N ASN A 125 -1.49 8.87 0.69
CA ASN A 125 -2.24 7.78 0.05
C ASN A 125 -2.81 6.77 1.05
N GLY A 126 -2.52 6.91 2.34
CA GLY A 126 -3.07 6.07 3.41
C GLY A 126 -2.64 4.60 3.35
N THR A 127 -1.52 4.27 2.66
CA THR A 127 -1.05 2.89 2.59
C THR A 127 -0.67 2.38 3.98
N GLY A 128 -1.19 1.22 4.38
CA GLY A 128 -0.93 0.59 5.67
C GLY A 128 0.24 -0.40 5.67
N CYS A 129 0.31 -1.19 6.74
CA CYS A 129 1.21 -2.33 6.84
C CYS A 129 0.87 -3.37 5.76
N PRO A 130 1.82 -3.77 4.90
CA PRO A 130 1.57 -4.71 3.82
C PRO A 130 1.30 -6.14 4.32
N TYR A 131 1.71 -6.46 5.53
CA TYR A 131 1.45 -7.75 6.15
C TYR A 131 0.04 -7.83 6.72
N CYS A 132 -0.42 -6.78 7.43
CA CYS A 132 -1.79 -6.68 7.93
C CYS A 132 -2.83 -6.62 6.81
N SER A 133 -2.49 -6.02 5.67
CA SER A 133 -3.34 -5.95 4.47
C SER A 133 -3.23 -7.18 3.55
N HIS A 134 -2.47 -8.21 3.93
CA HIS A 134 -2.19 -9.43 3.16
C HIS A 134 -1.54 -9.19 1.78
N ASN A 135 -1.00 -7.99 1.52
CA ASN A 135 -0.27 -7.69 0.28
C ASN A 135 1.14 -8.28 0.23
N LYS A 136 1.70 -8.61 1.40
CA LYS A 136 2.95 -9.35 1.56
C LYS A 136 2.79 -10.44 2.58
N ILE A 137 3.51 -11.53 2.36
CA ILE A 137 3.53 -12.67 3.28
C ILE A 137 4.55 -12.42 4.38
N LEU A 138 4.14 -12.67 5.61
CA LEU A 138 4.99 -12.78 6.78
C LEU A 138 4.72 -14.16 7.39
N VAL A 139 5.67 -15.07 7.19
CA VAL A 139 5.59 -16.45 7.69
C VAL A 139 5.38 -16.44 9.21
N GLY A 140 4.43 -17.22 9.67
CA GLY A 140 4.03 -17.26 11.08
C GLY A 140 2.95 -16.23 11.47
N PHE A 141 2.54 -15.34 10.56
CA PHE A 141 1.53 -14.33 10.84
C PHE A 141 0.32 -14.37 9.90
N ASN A 142 0.51 -14.18 8.58
CA ASN A 142 -0.58 -14.05 7.62
C ASN A 142 -0.54 -15.09 6.49
N ASP A 143 0.32 -16.09 6.59
CA ASP A 143 0.39 -17.22 5.69
C ASP A 143 -0.74 -18.25 5.97
N LEU A 144 -1.02 -19.11 4.99
CA LEU A 144 -2.07 -20.11 5.08
C LEU A 144 -1.77 -21.14 6.17
N ALA A 145 -0.51 -21.56 6.32
CA ALA A 145 -0.12 -22.57 7.31
C ALA A 145 -0.41 -22.09 8.75
N SER A 146 -0.11 -20.84 9.03
CA SER A 146 -0.33 -20.22 10.36
C SER A 146 -1.78 -19.87 10.61
N GLN A 147 -2.48 -19.32 9.60
CA GLN A 147 -3.85 -18.85 9.73
C GLN A 147 -4.90 -19.97 9.67
N ARG A 148 -4.63 -21.04 8.93
CA ARG A 148 -5.56 -22.16 8.68
C ARG A 148 -4.81 -23.49 8.64
N PRO A 149 -4.21 -23.95 9.76
CA PRO A 149 -3.38 -25.16 9.79
C PRO A 149 -4.15 -26.41 9.33
N GLN A 150 -5.44 -26.51 9.64
CA GLN A 150 -6.29 -27.63 9.21
C GLN A 150 -6.47 -27.67 7.69
N ILE A 151 -6.60 -26.50 7.04
CA ILE A 151 -6.68 -26.41 5.57
C ILE A 151 -5.31 -26.67 4.96
N ALA A 152 -4.25 -26.17 5.58
CA ALA A 152 -2.88 -26.39 5.13
C ALA A 152 -2.47 -27.87 5.16
N SER A 153 -3.04 -28.68 6.09
CA SER A 153 -2.80 -30.14 6.12
C SER A 153 -3.38 -30.90 4.92
N GLU A 154 -4.33 -30.28 4.18
CA GLU A 154 -4.87 -30.84 2.93
C GLU A 154 -4.07 -30.40 1.68
N TRP A 155 -2.95 -29.69 1.86
CA TRP A 155 -2.10 -29.26 0.75
C TRP A 155 -1.47 -30.44 0.05
N SER A 156 -1.73 -30.61 -1.26
CA SER A 156 -1.15 -31.71 -2.03
C SER A 156 0.32 -31.44 -2.37
N GLU A 157 1.14 -32.50 -2.34
CA GLU A 157 2.55 -32.46 -2.77
C GLU A 157 2.72 -32.07 -4.24
N ARG A 158 1.66 -32.19 -5.05
CA ARG A 158 1.65 -31.76 -6.46
C ARG A 158 1.89 -30.25 -6.63
N ASN A 159 1.78 -29.48 -5.57
CA ASN A 159 2.03 -28.05 -5.59
C ASN A 159 3.52 -27.68 -5.50
N TYR A 160 4.41 -28.65 -5.26
CA TYR A 160 5.83 -28.36 -5.14
C TYR A 160 6.37 -27.53 -6.33
N PRO A 161 7.18 -26.48 -6.12
CA PRO A 161 7.83 -26.08 -4.86
C PRO A 161 6.99 -25.14 -3.95
N LEU A 162 5.76 -24.80 -4.33
CA LEU A 162 4.89 -23.93 -3.56
C LEU A 162 4.42 -24.60 -2.27
N LYS A 163 4.53 -23.90 -1.13
CA LYS A 163 4.15 -24.37 0.19
C LYS A 163 3.06 -23.50 0.82
N PRO A 164 2.31 -23.99 1.83
CA PRO A 164 1.26 -23.23 2.50
C PRO A 164 1.77 -21.96 3.23
N ASP A 165 3.03 -21.96 3.66
CA ASP A 165 3.68 -20.79 4.29
C ASP A 165 4.08 -19.69 3.28
N MET A 166 3.98 -19.99 1.99
CA MET A 166 4.30 -19.07 0.90
C MET A 166 3.08 -18.38 0.30
N VAL A 167 1.88 -18.55 0.85
CA VAL A 167 0.63 -18.02 0.33
C VAL A 167 -0.25 -17.49 1.45
N THR A 168 -1.07 -16.47 1.14
CA THR A 168 -2.08 -15.96 2.09
C THR A 168 -3.41 -16.69 1.92
N VAL A 169 -4.27 -16.65 2.95
CA VAL A 169 -5.62 -17.26 2.92
C VAL A 169 -6.55 -16.69 1.85
N PHE A 170 -6.26 -15.46 1.36
CA PHE A 170 -7.05 -14.78 0.33
C PHE A 170 -6.45 -14.87 -1.07
N ALA A 171 -5.41 -15.69 -1.25
CA ALA A 171 -4.75 -15.78 -2.55
C ALA A 171 -5.70 -16.33 -3.63
N ASN A 172 -5.78 -15.65 -4.77
CA ASN A 172 -6.55 -16.08 -5.95
C ASN A 172 -5.74 -17.02 -6.85
N GLN A 173 -4.94 -17.88 -6.24
CA GLN A 173 -4.15 -18.89 -6.92
C GLN A 173 -4.83 -20.26 -6.78
N LYS A 174 -4.96 -21.01 -7.90
CA LYS A 174 -5.43 -22.39 -7.90
C LYS A 174 -4.29 -23.32 -7.49
N VAL A 175 -4.59 -24.23 -6.58
CA VAL A 175 -3.66 -25.24 -6.09
C VAL A 175 -4.37 -26.58 -5.92
N TRP A 176 -3.60 -27.65 -5.82
CA TRP A 176 -4.11 -28.99 -5.55
C TRP A 176 -4.29 -29.24 -4.06
N TRP A 177 -5.43 -29.80 -3.72
CA TRP A 177 -5.80 -30.17 -2.36
C TRP A 177 -6.00 -31.68 -2.29
N ARG A 178 -5.76 -32.28 -1.12
CA ARG A 178 -5.98 -33.69 -0.86
C ARG A 178 -6.73 -33.86 0.46
N CYS A 179 -7.96 -34.41 0.41
CA CYS A 179 -8.71 -34.63 1.62
C CYS A 179 -8.24 -35.93 2.37
N SER A 180 -8.74 -36.12 3.59
CA SER A 180 -8.43 -37.30 4.42
C SER A 180 -8.78 -38.64 3.78
N LYS A 181 -9.73 -38.66 2.81
CA LYS A 181 -10.09 -39.84 2.01
C LYS A 181 -9.21 -40.05 0.77
N GLY A 182 -8.20 -39.21 0.57
CA GLY A 182 -7.26 -39.29 -0.54
C GLY A 182 -7.73 -38.67 -1.86
N HIS A 183 -8.92 -38.05 -1.93
CA HIS A 183 -9.36 -37.35 -3.14
C HIS A 183 -8.54 -36.12 -3.40
N GLU A 184 -8.13 -35.94 -4.64
CA GLU A 184 -7.40 -34.76 -5.06
C GLU A 184 -8.24 -33.88 -5.99
N TRP A 185 -8.24 -32.57 -5.77
CA TRP A 185 -8.92 -31.60 -6.60
C TRP A 185 -8.15 -30.28 -6.67
N ASN A 186 -8.46 -29.47 -7.66
CA ASN A 186 -7.84 -28.18 -7.88
C ASN A 186 -8.86 -27.07 -7.64
N THR A 187 -8.57 -26.14 -6.72
CA THR A 187 -9.41 -24.95 -6.47
C THR A 187 -8.58 -23.79 -5.93
N LEU A 188 -9.18 -22.59 -5.93
CA LEU A 188 -8.54 -21.39 -5.38
C LEU A 188 -8.29 -21.52 -3.87
N ILE A 189 -7.18 -20.97 -3.41
CA ILE A 189 -6.87 -20.91 -1.97
C ILE A 189 -7.96 -20.11 -1.24
N SER A 190 -8.40 -18.98 -1.78
CA SER A 190 -9.48 -18.17 -1.21
C SER A 190 -10.79 -18.96 -1.08
N THR A 191 -11.15 -19.75 -2.09
CA THR A 191 -12.36 -20.61 -2.08
C THR A 191 -12.27 -21.68 -1.00
N ARG A 192 -11.13 -22.38 -0.89
CA ARG A 192 -10.91 -23.40 0.14
C ARG A 192 -10.89 -22.79 1.54
N SER A 193 -10.25 -21.63 1.71
CA SER A 193 -10.21 -20.88 2.97
C SER A 193 -11.58 -20.34 3.39
N GLY A 194 -12.47 -20.10 2.42
CA GLY A 194 -13.86 -19.70 2.63
C GLY A 194 -14.80 -20.83 3.03
N GLY A 195 -14.27 -22.07 3.22
CA GLY A 195 -15.04 -23.20 3.73
C GLY A 195 -15.47 -24.24 2.70
N SER A 196 -15.15 -24.09 1.41
CA SER A 196 -15.45 -25.10 0.39
C SER A 196 -14.64 -26.37 0.65
N GLY A 197 -15.31 -27.52 0.77
CA GLY A 197 -14.70 -28.83 1.00
C GLY A 197 -14.30 -29.58 -0.27
N CYS A 198 -14.00 -30.87 -0.10
CA CYS A 198 -13.75 -31.78 -1.21
C CYS A 198 -15.03 -31.96 -2.04
N PRO A 199 -15.04 -31.68 -3.35
CA PRO A 199 -16.23 -31.80 -4.19
C PRO A 199 -16.72 -33.24 -4.40
N TYR A 200 -15.84 -34.22 -4.25
CA TYR A 200 -16.20 -35.63 -4.30
C TYR A 200 -16.89 -36.10 -3.01
N CYS A 201 -16.37 -35.66 -1.85
CA CYS A 201 -16.99 -35.98 -0.56
C CYS A 201 -18.36 -35.30 -0.39
N SER A 202 -18.55 -34.12 -0.96
CA SER A 202 -19.83 -33.40 -0.93
C SER A 202 -20.81 -33.81 -2.01
N GLY A 203 -20.43 -34.74 -2.93
CA GLY A 203 -21.27 -35.17 -4.04
C GLY A 203 -21.43 -34.19 -5.18
N GLN A 204 -20.71 -33.08 -5.17
CA GLN A 204 -20.72 -32.06 -6.26
C GLN A 204 -20.07 -32.58 -7.55
N LEU A 205 -19.06 -33.44 -7.41
CA LEU A 205 -18.41 -34.09 -8.53
C LEU A 205 -18.50 -35.59 -8.39
N LEU A 206 -18.80 -36.27 -9.52
CA LEU A 206 -18.85 -37.71 -9.59
C LEU A 206 -17.45 -38.35 -9.61
N LEU A 207 -17.21 -39.33 -8.76
CA LEU A 207 -16.02 -40.16 -8.76
C LEU A 207 -16.44 -41.63 -8.80
N LYS A 208 -16.16 -42.30 -9.93
CA LYS A 208 -16.47 -43.73 -10.11
C LYS A 208 -15.78 -44.57 -9.03
N GLY A 209 -16.52 -45.49 -8.43
CA GLY A 209 -16.03 -46.30 -7.33
C GLY A 209 -16.07 -45.64 -5.94
N PHE A 210 -16.64 -44.42 -5.85
CA PHE A 210 -16.78 -43.73 -4.57
C PHE A 210 -18.20 -43.18 -4.32
N ASN A 211 -18.73 -42.31 -5.18
CA ASN A 211 -20.03 -41.69 -4.99
C ASN A 211 -20.95 -41.85 -6.22
N ASP A 212 -20.60 -42.74 -7.15
CA ASP A 212 -21.47 -43.13 -8.25
C ASP A 212 -22.61 -44.04 -7.75
N PHE A 213 -23.70 -44.09 -8.52
CA PHE A 213 -24.93 -44.77 -8.17
C PHE A 213 -24.70 -46.28 -7.96
N ALA A 214 -23.89 -46.94 -8.81
CA ALA A 214 -23.58 -48.35 -8.70
C ALA A 214 -22.82 -48.69 -7.41
N THR A 215 -21.92 -47.80 -6.98
CA THR A 215 -21.15 -47.96 -5.74
C THR A 215 -21.99 -47.66 -4.51
N THR A 216 -22.86 -46.63 -4.56
CA THR A 216 -23.65 -46.22 -3.39
C THR A 216 -24.93 -47.05 -3.22
N HIS A 217 -25.48 -47.65 -4.30
CA HIS A 217 -26.71 -48.42 -4.31
C HIS A 217 -26.55 -49.75 -5.11
N PRO A 218 -25.62 -50.63 -4.72
CA PRO A 218 -25.31 -51.83 -5.48
C PRO A 218 -26.51 -52.79 -5.64
N GLN A 219 -27.40 -52.82 -4.67
CA GLN A 219 -28.59 -53.67 -4.70
C GLN A 219 -29.58 -53.23 -5.79
N LEU A 220 -29.70 -51.92 -6.05
CA LEU A 220 -30.59 -51.40 -7.08
C LEU A 220 -30.04 -51.65 -8.51
N CYS A 221 -28.72 -51.65 -8.66
CA CYS A 221 -28.08 -52.00 -9.95
C CYS A 221 -28.29 -53.49 -10.34
N LEU A 222 -28.34 -54.37 -9.37
CA LEU A 222 -28.57 -55.82 -9.63
C LEU A 222 -30.00 -56.11 -10.07
N LEU A 223 -31.00 -55.33 -9.63
CA LEU A 223 -32.39 -55.49 -10.04
C LEU A 223 -32.61 -55.14 -11.52
N TYR A 224 -31.88 -54.18 -12.07
CA TYR A 224 -32.00 -53.81 -13.49
C TYR A 224 -31.29 -54.75 -14.46
N THR A 225 -30.33 -55.55 -13.99
CA THR A 225 -29.64 -56.53 -14.84
C THR A 225 -30.33 -57.88 -14.88
N SER A 226 -31.26 -58.17 -13.94
CA SER A 226 -32.03 -59.42 -13.92
C SER A 226 -33.28 -59.37 -14.79
N ASP A 227 -33.83 -58.18 -15.09
CA ASP A 227 -35.05 -58.02 -15.91
C ASP A 227 -34.80 -57.87 -17.41
N ALA A 228 -33.53 -57.80 -17.85
CA ALA A 228 -33.13 -57.68 -19.25
C ALA A 228 -32.74 -59.01 -19.93
N ALA A 229 -33.05 -60.17 -19.30
CA ALA A 229 -32.69 -61.46 -19.78
C ALA A 229 -33.92 -62.46 -19.98
N ASP A 230 -35.13 -61.83 -20.22
CA ASP A 230 -36.33 -62.61 -20.70
C ASP A 230 -36.77 -62.04 -22.05
#